data_5d693747e1e1f94cc378d48520557500
#
_entry.id   5d693747e1e1f94cc378d48520557500
#
_cell.length_a   1.000
_cell.length_b   1.000
_cell.length_c   1.000
_cell.angle_alpha   90.00
_cell.angle_beta   90.00
_cell.angle_gamma   90.00
#
_symmetry.space_group_name_H-M   'P 1'
#
loop_
_entity.id
_entity.type
_entity.pdbx_description
1 polymer ?
#
loop_
_entity_poly.entity_id
_entity_poly.type
_entity_poly.pdbx_seq_one_letter_code
_entity_poly.pdbx_strand_id
1 'polypeptide(L)'
;MGTLIVVTGGSRSGKSEFAENLARQRSKKTVYIATAVADDEEMKARVARHQKRRPKEWQTVEAACDLPTIMAQAACKYETVLIDSLTTYAASFLYARRHDELQDTENAAIQEMYSLAKAVKTNGATVIIVTDEVGSGIVPDNAVSRAFRDVLGSMNSVLAAEADRVYLSVAGLTVDLKKISVRAEEEI
;
A
#
# COMPACT_ATOMS: atom_id res chain seq x y z
N MET A 1 -19.53 -6.45 3.50
CA MET A 1 -18.39 -6.43 2.57
C MET A 1 -17.35 -5.44 3.08
N GLY A 2 -16.08 -5.80 3.05
CA GLY A 2 -15.00 -4.88 3.42
C GLY A 2 -14.80 -3.78 2.36
N THR A 3 -14.15 -2.71 2.77
CA THR A 3 -13.84 -1.56 1.89
C THR A 3 -12.34 -1.47 1.67
N LEU A 4 -11.91 -1.45 0.41
CA LEU A 4 -10.50 -1.26 0.03
C LEU A 4 -10.27 0.18 -0.44
N ILE A 5 -9.31 0.85 0.19
CA ILE A 5 -8.92 2.21 -0.15
C ILE A 5 -7.42 2.23 -0.42
N VAL A 6 -7.03 2.77 -1.56
CA VAL A 6 -5.62 3.00 -1.92
C VAL A 6 -5.30 4.49 -1.84
N VAL A 7 -4.18 4.83 -1.21
CA VAL A 7 -3.66 6.20 -1.14
C VAL A 7 -2.26 6.20 -1.74
N THR A 8 -2.12 6.82 -2.90
CA THR A 8 -0.86 6.87 -3.65
C THR A 8 -0.33 8.30 -3.77
N GLY A 9 0.91 8.43 -4.20
CA GLY A 9 1.56 9.72 -4.45
C GLY A 9 3.07 9.63 -4.31
N GLY A 10 3.78 10.67 -4.75
CA GLY A 10 5.23 10.74 -4.68
C GLY A 10 5.77 10.88 -3.25
N SER A 11 7.10 10.90 -3.10
CA SER A 11 7.75 11.18 -1.82
C SER A 11 7.31 12.54 -1.28
N ARG A 12 7.04 12.61 0.05
CA ARG A 12 6.61 13.83 0.76
C ARG A 12 5.32 14.47 0.22
N SER A 13 4.48 13.71 -0.47
CA SER A 13 3.21 14.20 -1.03
C SER A 13 2.10 14.46 0.01
N GLY A 14 2.27 13.98 1.27
CA GLY A 14 1.22 14.04 2.30
C GLY A 14 0.37 12.77 2.40
N LYS A 15 0.60 11.76 1.56
CA LYS A 15 -0.21 10.52 1.48
C LYS A 15 -0.36 9.77 2.80
N SER A 16 0.74 9.56 3.56
CA SER A 16 0.66 8.84 4.85
C SER A 16 -0.14 9.64 5.89
N GLU A 17 0.00 10.96 5.93
CA GLU A 17 -0.78 11.81 6.82
C GLU A 17 -2.27 11.79 6.47
N PHE A 18 -2.60 11.87 5.18
CA PHE A 18 -3.98 11.73 4.71
C PHE A 18 -4.57 10.37 5.09
N ALA A 19 -3.82 9.27 4.87
CA ALA A 19 -4.26 7.92 5.21
C ALA A 19 -4.45 7.72 6.72
N GLU A 20 -3.54 8.24 7.56
CA GLU A 20 -3.67 8.24 9.02
C GLU A 20 -4.92 9.01 9.48
N ASN A 21 -5.18 10.19 8.92
CA ASN A 21 -6.37 10.98 9.23
C ASN A 21 -7.66 10.29 8.78
N LEU A 22 -7.64 9.67 7.60
CA LEU A 22 -8.77 8.88 7.11
C LEU A 22 -9.07 7.68 8.02
N ALA A 23 -8.03 6.96 8.47
CA ALA A 23 -8.17 5.84 9.41
C ALA A 23 -8.77 6.30 10.76
N ARG A 24 -8.31 7.43 11.30
CA ARG A 24 -8.85 8.01 12.56
C ARG A 24 -10.35 8.34 12.45
N GLN A 25 -10.79 8.84 11.29
CA GLN A 25 -12.19 9.20 11.07
C GLN A 25 -13.09 7.96 10.89
N ARG A 26 -12.52 6.82 10.44
CA ARG A 26 -13.28 5.60 10.18
C ARG A 26 -13.60 4.82 11.45
N SER A 27 -12.63 4.61 12.33
CA SER A 27 -12.84 3.86 13.56
C SER A 27 -11.75 4.14 14.60
N LYS A 28 -12.14 4.03 15.89
CA LYS A 28 -11.18 3.99 17.01
C LYS A 28 -10.48 2.63 17.11
N LYS A 29 -11.08 1.56 16.55
CA LYS A 29 -10.54 0.19 16.56
C LYS A 29 -9.69 -0.06 15.32
N THR A 30 -8.57 0.64 15.25
CA THR A 30 -7.64 0.64 14.13
C THR A 30 -6.34 -0.09 14.49
N VAL A 31 -5.80 -0.85 13.54
CA VAL A 31 -4.46 -1.43 13.59
C VAL A 31 -3.62 -0.87 12.45
N TYR A 32 -2.33 -0.65 12.74
CA TYR A 32 -1.35 -0.24 11.75
C TYR A 32 -0.45 -1.44 11.40
N ILE A 33 -0.38 -1.79 10.12
CA ILE A 33 0.54 -2.79 9.61
C ILE A 33 1.76 -2.08 9.03
N ALA A 34 2.90 -2.27 9.70
CA ALA A 34 4.19 -1.76 9.28
C ALA A 34 4.89 -2.79 8.40
N THR A 35 5.25 -2.43 7.19
CA THR A 35 5.89 -3.33 6.22
C THR A 35 7.40 -3.06 6.08
N ALA A 36 7.89 -1.96 6.65
CA ALA A 36 9.30 -1.61 6.62
C ALA A 36 10.10 -2.47 7.59
N VAL A 37 11.19 -3.05 7.10
CA VAL A 37 12.27 -3.62 7.94
C VAL A 37 13.25 -2.49 8.24
N ALA A 38 13.45 -2.20 9.53
CA ALA A 38 14.31 -1.09 9.98
C ALA A 38 15.77 -1.57 10.10
N ASP A 39 16.45 -1.79 8.98
CA ASP A 39 17.81 -2.35 8.94
C ASP A 39 18.91 -1.31 9.17
N ASP A 40 18.60 -0.02 8.93
CA ASP A 40 19.56 1.07 9.11
C ASP A 40 19.04 2.19 10.01
N GLU A 41 19.94 3.09 10.44
CA GLU A 41 19.63 4.20 11.36
C GLU A 41 18.69 5.24 10.73
N GLU A 42 18.76 5.45 9.42
CA GLU A 42 17.86 6.37 8.71
C GLU A 42 16.42 5.83 8.73
N MET A 43 16.27 4.53 8.43
CA MET A 43 14.97 3.86 8.45
C MET A 43 14.40 3.80 9.86
N LYS A 44 15.22 3.50 10.88
CA LYS A 44 14.81 3.56 12.30
C LYS A 44 14.31 4.95 12.68
N ALA A 45 15.02 6.01 12.30
CA ALA A 45 14.60 7.38 12.54
C ALA A 45 13.29 7.74 11.80
N ARG A 46 13.08 7.20 10.59
CA ARG A 46 11.84 7.37 9.82
C ARG A 46 10.68 6.66 10.51
N VAL A 47 10.84 5.40 10.89
CA VAL A 47 9.84 4.63 11.65
C VAL A 47 9.48 5.34 12.96
N ALA A 48 10.45 5.81 13.73
CA ALA A 48 10.22 6.53 14.99
C ALA A 48 9.41 7.82 14.78
N ARG A 49 9.65 8.56 13.70
CA ARG A 49 8.84 9.75 13.34
C ARG A 49 7.41 9.40 13.01
N HIS A 50 7.18 8.32 12.27
CA HIS A 50 5.83 7.82 11.97
C HIS A 50 5.12 7.34 13.22
N GLN A 51 5.80 6.61 14.12
CA GLN A 51 5.24 6.17 15.39
C GLN A 51 4.78 7.33 16.29
N LYS A 52 5.54 8.44 16.34
CA LYS A 52 5.20 9.62 17.16
C LYS A 52 3.91 10.33 16.72
N ARG A 53 3.52 10.21 15.45
CA ARG A 53 2.29 10.83 14.92
C ARG A 53 1.04 9.98 15.14
N ARG A 54 1.22 8.68 15.38
CA ARG A 54 0.11 7.73 15.52
C ARG A 54 -0.59 7.91 16.88
N PRO A 55 -1.90 7.72 16.93
CA PRO A 55 -2.62 7.58 18.19
C PRO A 55 -2.02 6.45 19.03
N LYS A 56 -1.86 6.67 20.32
CA LYS A 56 -1.26 5.68 21.25
C LYS A 56 -2.09 4.41 21.38
N GLU A 57 -3.37 4.49 21.09
CA GLU A 57 -4.32 3.38 21.11
C GLU A 57 -4.21 2.44 19.90
N TRP A 58 -3.52 2.85 18.83
CA TRP A 58 -3.32 1.99 17.67
C TRP A 58 -2.25 0.94 17.96
N GLN A 59 -2.61 -0.31 17.76
CA GLN A 59 -1.62 -1.39 17.79
C GLN A 59 -0.85 -1.40 16.45
N THR A 60 0.41 -1.84 16.52
CA THR A 60 1.27 -2.03 15.36
C THR A 60 1.55 -3.51 15.20
N VAL A 61 1.39 -4.01 13.97
CA VAL A 61 1.79 -5.35 13.53
C VAL A 61 2.84 -5.19 12.45
N GLU A 62 3.92 -5.95 12.52
CA GLU A 62 4.96 -5.96 11.49
C GLU A 62 4.64 -7.02 10.43
N ALA A 63 4.79 -6.68 9.14
CA ALA A 63 4.47 -7.55 8.01
C ALA A 63 5.43 -7.32 6.85
N ALA A 64 6.64 -7.85 6.93
CA ALA A 64 7.60 -7.82 5.83
C ALA A 64 7.31 -8.87 4.74
N CYS A 65 6.48 -9.87 5.02
CA CYS A 65 6.05 -10.93 4.10
C CYS A 65 4.62 -11.36 4.41
N ASP A 66 3.99 -12.13 3.50
CA ASP A 66 2.65 -12.73 3.66
C ASP A 66 1.57 -11.71 4.08
N LEU A 67 1.58 -10.54 3.43
CA LEU A 67 0.67 -9.44 3.72
C LEU A 67 -0.81 -9.82 3.65
N PRO A 68 -1.28 -10.66 2.69
CA PRO A 68 -2.69 -11.07 2.63
C PRO A 68 -3.15 -11.80 3.89
N THR A 69 -2.36 -12.74 4.40
CA THR A 69 -2.71 -13.51 5.62
C THR A 69 -2.70 -12.61 6.86
N ILE A 70 -1.65 -11.80 7.04
CA ILE A 70 -1.54 -10.88 8.18
C ILE A 70 -2.69 -9.87 8.18
N MET A 71 -3.01 -9.30 7.01
CA MET A 71 -4.14 -8.39 6.85
C MET A 71 -5.46 -9.06 7.19
N ALA A 72 -5.70 -10.29 6.71
CA ALA A 72 -6.94 -11.02 6.98
C ALA A 72 -7.10 -11.31 8.49
N GLN A 73 -6.03 -11.71 9.18
CA GLN A 73 -6.04 -11.90 10.63
C GLN A 73 -6.32 -10.60 11.40
N ALA A 74 -5.74 -9.49 10.94
CA ALA A 74 -5.98 -8.16 11.50
C ALA A 74 -7.44 -7.73 11.29
N ALA A 75 -7.99 -7.92 10.10
CA ALA A 75 -9.36 -7.58 9.75
C ALA A 75 -10.43 -8.35 10.55
N CYS A 76 -10.11 -9.51 11.10
CA CYS A 76 -10.98 -10.23 12.03
C CYS A 76 -11.10 -9.55 13.41
N LYS A 77 -10.14 -8.71 13.79
CA LYS A 77 -10.02 -8.11 15.13
C LYS A 77 -10.27 -6.61 15.12
N TYR A 78 -10.03 -5.95 14.00
CA TYR A 78 -10.08 -4.49 13.87
C TYR A 78 -11.05 -4.07 12.77
N GLU A 79 -11.67 -2.92 12.98
CA GLU A 79 -12.62 -2.33 12.02
C GLU A 79 -11.91 -1.58 10.89
N THR A 80 -10.70 -1.08 11.18
CA THR A 80 -9.83 -0.41 10.20
C THR A 80 -8.43 -0.98 10.28
N VAL A 81 -7.86 -1.30 9.11
CA VAL A 81 -6.48 -1.75 8.93
C VAL A 81 -5.77 -0.73 8.05
N LEU A 82 -4.71 -0.10 8.56
CA LEU A 82 -3.86 0.81 7.80
C LEU A 82 -2.53 0.13 7.49
N ILE A 83 -2.22 -0.07 6.21
CA ILE A 83 -0.98 -0.66 5.72
C ILE A 83 -0.07 0.45 5.19
N ASP A 84 1.09 0.67 5.80
CA ASP A 84 2.07 1.69 5.38
C ASP A 84 3.50 1.12 5.39
N SER A 85 4.02 0.77 4.21
CA SER A 85 3.50 0.98 2.88
C SER A 85 3.64 -0.26 1.98
N LEU A 86 2.82 -0.34 0.93
CA LEU A 86 3.00 -1.34 -0.12
C LEU A 86 4.39 -1.20 -0.78
N THR A 87 4.93 0.01 -0.84
CA THR A 87 6.26 0.30 -1.41
C THR A 87 7.37 -0.48 -0.71
N THR A 88 7.41 -0.44 0.62
CA THR A 88 8.40 -1.19 1.41
C THR A 88 8.14 -2.69 1.37
N TYR A 89 6.87 -3.09 1.31
CA TYR A 89 6.49 -4.48 1.09
C TYR A 89 7.01 -5.00 -0.26
N ALA A 90 6.80 -4.26 -1.36
CA ALA A 90 7.26 -4.63 -2.69
C ALA A 90 8.79 -4.78 -2.77
N ALA A 91 9.54 -3.96 -2.02
CA ALA A 91 11.00 -4.09 -1.92
C ALA A 91 11.40 -5.42 -1.25
N SER A 92 10.77 -5.77 -0.13
CA SER A 92 10.99 -7.05 0.56
C SER A 92 10.55 -8.25 -0.29
N PHE A 93 9.43 -8.11 -0.99
CA PHE A 93 8.89 -9.13 -1.90
C PHE A 93 9.86 -9.42 -3.06
N LEU A 94 10.38 -8.38 -3.70
CA LEU A 94 11.36 -8.50 -4.77
C LEU A 94 12.69 -9.08 -4.26
N TYR A 95 13.16 -8.64 -3.10
CA TYR A 95 14.39 -9.15 -2.51
C TYR A 95 14.29 -10.66 -2.19
N ALA A 96 13.17 -11.12 -1.67
CA ALA A 96 12.92 -12.52 -1.40
C ALA A 96 12.97 -13.39 -2.68
N ARG A 97 12.60 -12.81 -3.83
CA ARG A 97 12.56 -13.45 -5.15
C ARG A 97 13.71 -13.05 -6.08
N ARG A 98 14.80 -12.52 -5.54
CA ARG A 98 15.95 -11.98 -6.31
C ARG A 98 16.67 -12.99 -7.21
N HIS A 99 16.35 -14.27 -7.10
CA HIS A 99 16.88 -15.36 -7.92
C HIS A 99 15.85 -15.89 -8.94
N ASP A 100 14.61 -15.41 -8.90
CA ASP A 100 13.55 -15.78 -9.82
C ASP A 100 13.62 -14.92 -11.09
N GLU A 101 13.02 -15.40 -12.16
CA GLU A 101 12.84 -14.58 -13.35
C GLU A 101 11.89 -13.41 -13.05
N LEU A 102 12.16 -12.24 -13.66
CA LEU A 102 11.37 -11.03 -13.40
C LEU A 102 9.89 -11.23 -13.71
N GLN A 103 9.57 -11.91 -14.81
CA GLN A 103 8.19 -12.18 -15.21
C GLN A 103 7.45 -13.05 -14.19
N ASP A 104 8.11 -14.04 -13.61
CA ASP A 104 7.51 -14.91 -12.58
C ASP A 104 7.29 -14.12 -11.28
N THR A 105 8.24 -13.26 -10.93
CA THR A 105 8.12 -12.36 -9.78
C THR A 105 6.95 -11.39 -9.94
N GLU A 106 6.78 -10.80 -11.12
CA GLU A 106 5.67 -9.89 -11.42
C GLU A 106 4.32 -10.62 -11.39
N ASN A 107 4.23 -11.81 -12.00
CA ASN A 107 3.04 -12.64 -11.95
C ASN A 107 2.66 -13.01 -10.50
N ALA A 108 3.63 -13.38 -9.68
CA ALA A 108 3.42 -13.68 -8.27
C ALA A 108 2.92 -12.44 -7.49
N ALA A 109 3.47 -11.26 -7.78
CA ALA A 109 3.05 -10.00 -7.17
C ALA A 109 1.58 -9.65 -7.50
N ILE A 110 1.20 -9.83 -8.76
CA ILE A 110 -0.18 -9.65 -9.24
C ILE A 110 -1.14 -10.60 -8.51
N GLN A 111 -0.81 -11.89 -8.41
CA GLN A 111 -1.65 -12.88 -7.72
C GLN A 111 -1.78 -12.60 -6.22
N GLU A 112 -0.72 -12.11 -5.60
CA GLU A 112 -0.74 -11.73 -4.18
C GLU A 112 -1.67 -10.54 -3.94
N MET A 113 -1.67 -9.54 -4.82
CA MET A 113 -2.58 -8.38 -4.71
C MET A 113 -4.05 -8.76 -4.95
N TYR A 114 -4.35 -9.67 -5.87
CA TYR A 114 -5.69 -10.22 -6.00
C TYR A 114 -6.14 -10.98 -4.73
N SER A 115 -5.24 -11.75 -4.13
CA SER A 115 -5.51 -12.46 -2.89
C SER A 115 -5.80 -11.49 -1.74
N LEU A 116 -5.02 -10.40 -1.64
CA LEU A 116 -5.22 -9.33 -0.66
C LEU A 116 -6.60 -8.66 -0.86
N ALA A 117 -6.91 -8.24 -2.08
CA ALA A 117 -8.19 -7.58 -2.39
C ALA A 117 -9.38 -8.51 -2.09
N LYS A 118 -9.29 -9.78 -2.44
CA LYS A 118 -10.30 -10.80 -2.12
C LYS A 118 -10.49 -10.93 -0.61
N ALA A 119 -9.40 -11.00 0.15
CA ALA A 119 -9.45 -11.09 1.61
C ALA A 119 -10.10 -9.86 2.23
N VAL A 120 -9.86 -8.64 1.72
CA VAL A 120 -10.55 -7.42 2.15
C VAL A 120 -12.06 -7.53 1.94
N LYS A 121 -12.49 -7.92 0.74
CA LYS A 121 -13.92 -8.03 0.40
C LYS A 121 -14.68 -9.00 1.31
N THR A 122 -14.02 -10.05 1.78
CA THR A 122 -14.65 -11.09 2.62
C THR A 122 -14.68 -10.76 4.11
N ASN A 123 -13.78 -9.93 4.63
CA ASN A 123 -13.60 -9.71 6.09
C ASN A 123 -14.43 -8.55 6.69
N GLY A 124 -15.03 -7.69 5.89
CA GLY A 124 -15.91 -6.61 6.39
C GLY A 124 -15.20 -5.38 6.96
N ALA A 125 -13.87 -5.38 7.15
CA ALA A 125 -13.10 -4.25 7.63
C ALA A 125 -12.85 -3.20 6.54
N THR A 126 -12.54 -1.96 6.94
CA THR A 126 -11.96 -0.97 6.03
C THR A 126 -10.44 -1.15 6.01
N VAL A 127 -9.88 -1.42 4.84
CA VAL A 127 -8.42 -1.54 4.64
C VAL A 127 -7.94 -0.36 3.81
N ILE A 128 -6.97 0.38 4.36
CA ILE A 128 -6.34 1.54 3.73
C ILE A 128 -4.89 1.16 3.43
N ILE A 129 -4.49 1.22 2.16
CA ILE A 129 -3.13 0.89 1.71
C ILE A 129 -2.44 2.15 1.21
N VAL A 130 -1.30 2.48 1.82
CA VAL A 130 -0.41 3.55 1.36
C VAL A 130 0.62 2.99 0.41
N THR A 131 0.84 3.65 -0.72
CA THR A 131 1.83 3.26 -1.72
C THR A 131 2.48 4.47 -2.38
N ASP A 132 3.65 4.31 -2.97
CA ASP A 132 4.28 5.34 -3.79
C ASP A 132 3.95 5.16 -5.28
N GLU A 133 3.78 6.29 -5.98
CA GLU A 133 3.83 6.32 -7.43
C GLU A 133 5.28 6.59 -7.85
N VAL A 134 5.92 5.57 -8.44
CA VAL A 134 7.34 5.62 -8.86
C VAL A 134 7.53 5.54 -10.38
N GLY A 135 6.44 5.31 -11.13
CA GLY A 135 6.46 5.13 -12.57
C GLY A 135 6.61 6.42 -13.37
N SER A 136 6.21 7.56 -12.78
CA SER A 136 6.21 8.88 -13.45
C SER A 136 7.60 9.53 -13.54
N GLY A 137 8.65 8.90 -12.99
CA GLY A 137 10.02 9.42 -13.01
C GLY A 137 10.83 8.96 -14.21
N ILE A 138 12.12 9.39 -14.24
CA ILE A 138 13.10 8.92 -15.23
C ILE A 138 13.30 7.41 -15.07
N VAL A 139 13.45 6.71 -16.20
CA VAL A 139 13.75 5.28 -16.20
C VAL A 139 15.08 5.02 -15.48
N PRO A 140 15.12 4.20 -14.42
CA PRO A 140 16.34 3.92 -13.70
C PRO A 140 17.39 3.23 -14.59
N ASP A 141 18.67 3.58 -14.38
CA ASP A 141 19.80 3.01 -15.11
C ASP A 141 20.11 1.56 -14.71
N ASN A 142 19.84 1.18 -13.47
CA ASN A 142 20.11 -0.17 -12.96
C ASN A 142 18.85 -1.08 -13.06
N ALA A 143 19.10 -2.37 -13.28
CA ALA A 143 18.05 -3.37 -13.50
C ALA A 143 17.16 -3.58 -12.28
N VAL A 144 17.72 -3.56 -11.06
CA VAL A 144 16.97 -3.79 -9.82
C VAL A 144 15.93 -2.70 -9.60
N SER A 145 16.29 -1.43 -9.81
CA SER A 145 15.34 -0.32 -9.69
C SER A 145 14.26 -0.34 -10.76
N ARG A 146 14.57 -0.81 -11.99
CA ARG A 146 13.55 -1.02 -13.03
C ARG A 146 12.58 -2.13 -12.62
N ALA A 147 13.10 -3.28 -12.17
CA ALA A 147 12.29 -4.38 -11.67
C ALA A 147 11.38 -3.96 -10.51
N PHE A 148 11.92 -3.20 -9.55
CA PHE A 148 11.13 -2.65 -8.45
C PHE A 148 10.01 -1.74 -8.93
N ARG A 149 10.30 -0.84 -9.86
CA ARG A 149 9.30 0.07 -10.46
C ARG A 149 8.18 -0.69 -11.15
N ASP A 150 8.55 -1.72 -11.93
CA ASP A 150 7.59 -2.51 -12.70
C ASP A 150 6.72 -3.38 -11.76
N VAL A 151 7.31 -4.08 -10.80
CA VAL A 151 6.58 -4.88 -9.80
C VAL A 151 5.64 -4.01 -8.96
N LEU A 152 6.11 -2.87 -8.43
CA LEU A 152 5.27 -1.96 -7.65
C LEU A 152 4.15 -1.37 -8.51
N GLY A 153 4.43 -1.03 -9.77
CA GLY A 153 3.45 -0.54 -10.73
C GLY A 153 2.33 -1.56 -10.98
N SER A 154 2.69 -2.82 -11.19
CA SER A 154 1.74 -3.93 -11.36
C SER A 154 0.90 -4.15 -10.09
N MET A 155 1.51 -4.14 -8.91
CA MET A 155 0.79 -4.20 -7.62
C MET A 155 -0.21 -3.04 -7.47
N ASN A 156 0.23 -1.81 -7.76
CA ASN A 156 -0.60 -0.62 -7.70
C ASN A 156 -1.79 -0.69 -8.65
N SER A 157 -1.58 -1.17 -9.88
CA SER A 157 -2.62 -1.29 -10.89
C SER A 157 -3.72 -2.28 -10.48
N VAL A 158 -3.34 -3.45 -9.96
CA VAL A 158 -4.30 -4.45 -9.45
C VAL A 158 -5.11 -3.88 -8.29
N LEU A 159 -4.44 -3.29 -7.29
CA LEU A 159 -5.13 -2.72 -6.14
C LEU A 159 -6.02 -1.54 -6.51
N ALA A 160 -5.59 -0.69 -7.44
CA ALA A 160 -6.40 0.43 -7.93
C ALA A 160 -7.65 -0.05 -8.67
N ALA A 161 -7.55 -1.12 -9.46
CA ALA A 161 -8.70 -1.73 -10.14
C ALA A 161 -9.73 -2.27 -9.12
N GLU A 162 -9.26 -3.01 -8.10
CA GLU A 162 -10.08 -3.67 -7.09
C GLU A 162 -10.61 -2.74 -5.98
N ALA A 163 -10.00 -1.55 -5.81
CA ALA A 163 -10.33 -0.62 -4.73
C ALA A 163 -11.67 0.08 -4.95
N ASP A 164 -12.37 0.34 -3.85
CA ASP A 164 -13.58 1.17 -3.82
C ASP A 164 -13.25 2.67 -3.97
N ARG A 165 -12.05 3.07 -3.52
CA ARG A 165 -11.52 4.44 -3.65
C ARG A 165 -10.03 4.42 -3.89
N VAL A 166 -9.57 5.34 -4.73
CA VAL A 166 -8.15 5.56 -5.01
C VAL A 166 -7.86 7.05 -4.87
N TYR A 167 -7.00 7.40 -3.93
CA TYR A 167 -6.60 8.78 -3.67
C TYR A 167 -5.18 9.03 -4.15
N LEU A 168 -5.00 10.11 -4.92
CA LEU A 168 -3.68 10.62 -5.31
C LEU A 168 -3.37 11.87 -4.50
N SER A 169 -2.24 11.85 -3.77
CA SER A 169 -1.73 13.00 -3.02
C SER A 169 -0.54 13.62 -3.74
N VAL A 170 -0.61 14.92 -3.98
CA VAL A 170 0.45 15.73 -4.60
C VAL A 170 0.56 17.04 -3.83
N ALA A 171 1.76 17.38 -3.34
CA ALA A 171 2.03 18.64 -2.65
C ALA A 171 1.05 18.96 -1.49
N GLY A 172 0.62 17.92 -0.75
CA GLY A 172 -0.34 18.08 0.36
C GLY A 172 -1.81 18.09 -0.05
N LEU A 173 -2.12 18.16 -1.34
CA LEU A 173 -3.48 18.10 -1.87
C LEU A 173 -3.81 16.68 -2.30
N THR A 174 -5.06 16.25 -2.05
CA THR A 174 -5.50 14.89 -2.36
C THR A 174 -6.78 14.89 -3.20
N VAL A 175 -6.78 14.11 -4.27
CA VAL A 175 -7.93 13.93 -5.18
C VAL A 175 -8.36 12.47 -5.19
N ASP A 176 -9.67 12.23 -5.40
CA ASP A 176 -10.24 10.89 -5.57
C ASP A 176 -10.21 10.52 -7.06
N LEU A 177 -9.26 9.68 -7.46
CA LEU A 177 -9.08 9.28 -8.86
C LEU A 177 -10.28 8.51 -9.42
N LYS A 178 -10.97 7.71 -8.61
CA LYS A 178 -12.16 6.98 -9.07
C LYS A 178 -13.31 7.91 -9.49
N LYS A 179 -13.35 9.14 -8.96
CA LYS A 179 -14.37 10.13 -9.31
C LYS A 179 -14.07 10.91 -10.59
N ILE A 180 -12.80 10.98 -10.98
CA ILE A 180 -12.35 11.76 -12.15
C ILE A 180 -11.75 10.89 -13.24
N SER A 181 -11.67 9.57 -13.02
CA SER A 181 -11.15 8.63 -14.02
C SER A 181 -12.14 8.48 -15.17
N VAL A 182 -11.61 8.45 -16.38
CA VAL A 182 -12.35 8.17 -17.60
C VAL A 182 -11.99 6.75 -18.07
N ARG A 183 -12.98 6.00 -18.54
CA ARG A 183 -12.77 4.70 -19.19
C ARG A 183 -12.87 4.86 -20.68
N ALA A 184 -11.96 4.24 -21.43
CA ALA A 184 -11.95 4.31 -22.89
C ALA A 184 -13.28 3.84 -23.51
N GLU A 185 -13.99 2.93 -22.86
CA GLU A 185 -15.30 2.42 -23.29
C GLU A 185 -16.44 3.45 -23.14
N GLU A 186 -16.23 4.51 -22.38
CA GLU A 186 -17.21 5.58 -22.14
C GLU A 186 -17.08 6.74 -23.14
N GLU A 187 -16.07 6.71 -24.04
CA GLU A 187 -15.78 7.74 -25.04
C GLU A 187 -16.21 7.38 -26.49
N ILE A 188 -17.04 6.32 -26.66
CA ILE A 188 -17.56 5.92 -27.99
C ILE A 188 -19.02 6.32 -28.15
#